data_fbe9da93ff0b02652ae4f3410bd0f818
#
_entry.id   fbe9da93ff0b02652ae4f3410bd0f818
#
_cell.length_a   1.000
_cell.length_b   1.000
_cell.length_c   1.000
_cell.angle_alpha   90.00
_cell.angle_beta   90.00
_cell.angle_gamma   90.00
#
_symmetry.space_group_name_H-M   'P 1'
#
loop_
_entity.id
_entity.type
_entity.pdbx_description
1 polymer ?
#
loop_
_entity_poly.entity_id
_entity_poly.type
_entity_poly.pdbx_seq_one_letter_code
_entity_poly.pdbx_strand_id
1 'polypeptide(L)'
;MHKRFVIALVCLLAAFAFSGCAKKRGPATAADSDAPVEGVEKVKPAPGTGNVQGKVLYNNAPVEGIDVRLCETFSRFLNGCGGKIYTAKTDKDGDFVITNVPPKEYEGLTVRVFDTDSYVFATTGIGIAQAKYNVEADKTLFVKPTHLFKGDLQVMNPKAGSTVSGQDLELKWQDYPDAAYYKFSLSPNDHLVTPPYINERVDGSSFKVNKPLEKGTYRFKVEAFNKSDRKLSETPDDINFTIN
;
A
#
# COMPACT_ATOMS: atom_id res chain seq x y z
N MET A 1 -50.45 -64.86 -27.98
CA MET A 1 -50.77 -65.12 -26.56
C MET A 1 -49.50 -65.04 -25.76
N HIS A 2 -49.57 -64.30 -24.62
CA HIS A 2 -48.66 -64.26 -23.47
C HIS A 2 -47.44 -63.30 -23.54
N LYS A 3 -47.62 -62.20 -22.92
CA LYS A 3 -47.27 -61.66 -21.58
C LYS A 3 -45.76 -61.32 -21.44
N ARG A 4 -45.48 -60.05 -21.52
CA ARG A 4 -45.00 -59.07 -20.53
C ARG A 4 -43.99 -59.58 -19.49
N PHE A 5 -42.80 -59.00 -19.48
CA PHE A 5 -42.23 -58.44 -18.24
C PHE A 5 -41.23 -57.32 -18.54
N VAL A 6 -41.55 -56.15 -18.04
CA VAL A 6 -40.74 -54.94 -18.05
C VAL A 6 -39.87 -54.95 -16.79
N ILE A 7 -38.57 -54.88 -16.95
CA ILE A 7 -37.67 -54.54 -15.79
C ILE A 7 -37.04 -53.21 -16.10
N ALA A 8 -37.49 -52.21 -15.35
CA ALA A 8 -36.91 -50.88 -15.35
C ALA A 8 -35.65 -50.92 -14.48
N LEU A 9 -34.50 -50.63 -15.09
CA LEU A 9 -33.23 -50.41 -14.37
C LEU A 9 -33.06 -48.89 -14.22
N VAL A 10 -33.26 -48.40 -12.96
CA VAL A 10 -33.03 -47.02 -12.56
C VAL A 10 -31.53 -46.85 -12.34
N CYS A 11 -30.84 -46.22 -13.29
CA CYS A 11 -29.49 -45.73 -13.11
C CYS A 11 -29.54 -44.39 -12.37
N LEU A 12 -29.18 -44.38 -11.10
CA LEU A 12 -28.98 -43.19 -10.27
C LEU A 12 -27.63 -42.56 -10.67
N LEU A 13 -27.65 -41.52 -11.51
CA LEU A 13 -26.48 -40.67 -11.80
C LEU A 13 -26.38 -39.60 -10.70
N ALA A 14 -25.49 -39.82 -9.74
CA ALA A 14 -25.10 -38.82 -8.78
C ALA A 14 -24.19 -37.77 -9.48
N ALA A 15 -24.76 -36.66 -9.88
CA ALA A 15 -24.01 -35.48 -10.35
C ALA A 15 -23.37 -34.78 -9.14
N PHE A 16 -22.07 -34.98 -8.93
CA PHE A 16 -21.28 -34.15 -8.03
C PHE A 16 -21.08 -32.79 -8.69
N ALA A 17 -21.92 -31.82 -8.31
CA ALA A 17 -21.70 -30.42 -8.65
C ALA A 17 -20.55 -29.87 -7.78
N PHE A 18 -19.33 -29.82 -8.32
CA PHE A 18 -18.26 -29.02 -7.75
C PHE A 18 -18.60 -27.54 -7.99
N SER A 19 -19.27 -26.93 -7.04
CA SER A 19 -19.41 -25.47 -6.97
C SER A 19 -18.05 -24.89 -6.57
N GLY A 20 -17.18 -24.68 -7.54
CA GLY A 20 -15.98 -23.87 -7.40
C GLY A 20 -16.40 -22.41 -7.21
N CYS A 21 -16.46 -21.93 -5.96
CA CYS A 21 -16.51 -20.49 -5.69
C CYS A 21 -15.24 -19.84 -6.21
N ALA A 22 -15.26 -19.39 -7.47
CA ALA A 22 -14.29 -18.44 -7.99
C ALA A 22 -14.53 -17.11 -7.26
N LYS A 23 -13.75 -16.86 -6.21
CA LYS A 23 -13.72 -15.57 -5.51
C LYS A 23 -13.20 -14.53 -6.50
N LYS A 24 -14.10 -13.76 -7.12
CA LYS A 24 -13.73 -12.58 -7.90
C LYS A 24 -12.93 -11.67 -6.97
N ARG A 25 -11.62 -11.55 -7.21
CA ARG A 25 -10.80 -10.49 -6.62
C ARG A 25 -11.31 -9.18 -7.19
N GLY A 26 -12.07 -8.44 -6.40
CA GLY A 26 -12.32 -7.03 -6.65
C GLY A 26 -11.01 -6.24 -6.60
N PRO A 27 -10.98 -4.99 -7.10
CA PRO A 27 -9.82 -4.13 -6.98
C PRO A 27 -9.42 -4.06 -5.50
N ALA A 28 -8.10 -4.16 -5.22
CA ALA A 28 -7.57 -4.09 -3.87
C ALA A 28 -7.93 -2.71 -3.27
N THR A 29 -9.05 -2.66 -2.59
CA THR A 29 -9.37 -1.56 -1.67
C THR A 29 -8.30 -1.57 -0.59
N ALA A 30 -7.87 -0.39 -0.18
CA ALA A 30 -6.98 -0.19 0.95
C ALA A 30 -7.38 -1.13 2.08
N ALA A 31 -6.47 -2.02 2.47
CA ALA A 31 -6.78 -3.11 3.38
C ALA A 31 -7.37 -2.51 4.66
N ASP A 32 -8.53 -3.03 5.03
CA ASP A 32 -9.21 -2.74 6.28
C ASP A 32 -8.21 -2.89 7.44
N SER A 33 -7.75 -1.77 8.01
CA SER A 33 -6.67 -1.76 8.99
C SER A 33 -7.12 -2.30 10.35
N ASP A 34 -8.43 -2.44 10.55
CA ASP A 34 -9.02 -2.78 11.84
C ASP A 34 -9.28 -4.28 12.02
N ALA A 35 -9.08 -5.11 10.98
CA ALA A 35 -9.23 -6.55 11.14
C ALA A 35 -8.13 -7.13 12.04
N PRO A 36 -8.48 -7.96 13.05
CA PRO A 36 -7.51 -8.64 13.89
C PRO A 36 -6.52 -9.44 13.05
N VAL A 37 -5.25 -9.39 13.41
CA VAL A 37 -4.18 -10.19 12.80
C VAL A 37 -3.76 -11.23 13.82
N GLU A 38 -3.72 -12.49 13.42
CA GLU A 38 -3.14 -13.53 14.24
C GLU A 38 -1.62 -13.48 14.20
N GLY A 39 -0.98 -13.75 15.33
CA GLY A 39 0.47 -13.75 15.45
C GLY A 39 0.97 -14.61 16.60
N VAL A 40 2.25 -14.90 16.58
CA VAL A 40 2.93 -15.58 17.69
C VAL A 40 3.61 -14.51 18.54
N GLU A 41 3.25 -14.46 19.82
CA GLU A 41 3.80 -13.50 20.76
C GLU A 41 5.30 -13.73 20.97
N LYS A 42 6.12 -12.70 20.65
CA LYS A 42 7.58 -12.74 20.85
C LYS A 42 7.99 -12.38 22.27
N VAL A 43 7.23 -11.48 22.89
CA VAL A 43 7.52 -10.98 24.26
C VAL A 43 6.19 -10.89 25.01
N LYS A 44 6.11 -11.56 26.16
CA LYS A 44 4.92 -11.49 27.01
C LYS A 44 4.79 -10.08 27.60
N PRO A 45 3.59 -9.47 27.61
CA PRO A 45 3.36 -8.20 28.26
C PRO A 45 3.69 -8.21 29.75
N ALA A 46 4.20 -7.12 30.27
CA ALA A 46 4.33 -6.93 31.71
C ALA A 46 2.93 -6.73 32.33
N PRO A 47 2.70 -7.20 33.59
CA PRO A 47 1.41 -7.09 34.25
C PRO A 47 0.81 -5.68 34.17
N GLY A 48 -0.45 -5.58 33.76
CA GLY A 48 -1.17 -4.32 33.63
C GLY A 48 -0.80 -3.46 32.43
N THR A 49 0.11 -3.93 31.56
CA THR A 49 0.46 -3.25 30.29
C THR A 49 0.13 -4.13 29.10
N GLY A 50 0.14 -3.57 27.90
CA GLY A 50 0.06 -4.33 26.65
C GLY A 50 1.32 -4.19 25.81
N ASN A 51 1.42 -5.02 24.78
CA ASN A 51 2.43 -4.89 23.72
C ASN A 51 1.75 -4.62 22.39
N VAL A 52 2.48 -3.98 21.45
CA VAL A 52 2.10 -3.86 20.04
C VAL A 52 3.18 -4.54 19.20
N GLN A 53 2.81 -5.55 18.45
CA GLN A 53 3.73 -6.37 17.65
C GLN A 53 3.32 -6.37 16.18
N GLY A 54 4.30 -6.25 15.29
CA GLY A 54 4.08 -6.28 13.86
C GLY A 54 5.36 -6.55 13.08
N LYS A 55 5.29 -6.36 11.76
CA LYS A 55 6.40 -6.63 10.84
C LYS A 55 6.54 -5.51 9.81
N VAL A 56 7.78 -5.20 9.43
CA VAL A 56 8.10 -4.25 8.36
C VAL A 56 8.79 -4.98 7.22
N LEU A 57 8.30 -4.75 6.02
CA LEU A 57 8.77 -5.40 4.78
C LEU A 57 9.09 -4.34 3.72
N TYR A 58 10.07 -4.63 2.86
CA TYR A 58 10.33 -3.95 1.61
C TYR A 58 10.48 -4.99 0.52
N ASN A 59 9.78 -4.86 -0.61
CA ASN A 59 9.77 -5.84 -1.70
C ASN A 59 9.54 -7.29 -1.20
N ASN A 60 8.62 -7.45 -0.24
CA ASN A 60 8.30 -8.71 0.44
C ASN A 60 9.42 -9.33 1.31
N ALA A 61 10.56 -8.68 1.43
CA ALA A 61 11.65 -9.09 2.31
C ALA A 61 11.60 -8.31 3.66
N PRO A 62 12.01 -8.93 4.78
CA PRO A 62 12.10 -8.24 6.06
C PRO A 62 13.13 -7.10 6.03
N VAL A 63 12.88 -6.04 6.81
CA VAL A 63 13.81 -4.90 6.94
C VAL A 63 14.17 -4.71 8.39
N GLU A 64 15.47 -4.80 8.69
CA GLU A 64 16.04 -4.59 10.02
C GLU A 64 16.29 -3.11 10.32
N GLY A 65 16.26 -2.73 11.61
CA GLY A 65 16.71 -1.42 12.11
C GLY A 65 15.73 -0.27 11.89
N ILE A 66 14.53 -0.53 11.38
CA ILE A 66 13.52 0.51 11.10
C ILE A 66 12.85 0.99 12.40
N ASP A 67 12.79 2.30 12.58
CA ASP A 67 12.09 2.92 13.70
C ASP A 67 10.57 2.83 13.53
N VAL A 68 9.89 2.30 14.53
CA VAL A 68 8.43 2.22 14.63
C VAL A 68 7.97 3.01 15.85
N ARG A 69 6.91 3.79 15.70
CA ARG A 69 6.35 4.65 16.74
C ARG A 69 4.85 4.42 16.89
N LEU A 70 4.41 4.17 18.10
CA LEU A 70 3.00 4.22 18.49
C LEU A 70 2.74 5.57 19.15
N CYS A 71 1.81 6.34 18.61
CA CYS A 71 1.52 7.71 19.02
C CYS A 71 0.22 7.78 19.80
N GLU A 72 0.22 8.48 20.92
CA GLU A 72 -1.00 8.70 21.70
C GLU A 72 -2.06 9.46 20.89
N THR A 73 -1.62 10.50 20.15
CA THR A 73 -2.43 11.22 19.17
C THR A 73 -1.67 11.30 17.83
N PHE A 74 -2.40 11.41 16.74
CA PHE A 74 -1.81 11.51 15.41
C PHE A 74 -2.62 12.42 14.49
N SER A 75 -1.95 13.29 13.77
CA SER A 75 -2.56 14.11 12.71
C SER A 75 -1.69 14.13 11.46
N ARG A 76 -2.22 13.61 10.35
CA ARG A 76 -1.53 13.66 9.05
C ARG A 76 -1.38 15.08 8.47
N PHE A 77 -2.19 16.04 8.93
CA PHE A 77 -2.23 17.41 8.41
C PHE A 77 -1.49 18.42 9.27
N LEU A 78 -1.13 18.04 10.50
CA LEU A 78 -0.45 18.89 11.45
C LEU A 78 0.92 18.28 11.79
N ASN A 79 1.21 18.09 13.07
CA ASN A 79 2.54 17.73 13.53
C ASN A 79 2.83 16.20 13.55
N GLY A 80 2.06 15.37 12.86
CA GLY A 80 2.24 13.92 12.90
C GLY A 80 1.89 13.32 14.26
N CYS A 81 2.84 12.63 14.90
CA CYS A 81 2.71 12.05 16.24
C CYS A 81 2.70 13.11 17.34
N GLY A 82 1.75 13.01 18.28
CA GLY A 82 1.65 13.85 19.46
C GLY A 82 1.41 13.04 20.72
N GLY A 83 1.47 13.73 21.87
CA GLY A 83 1.36 13.11 23.18
C GLY A 83 2.55 12.20 23.51
N LYS A 84 2.32 11.14 24.27
CA LYS A 84 3.36 10.16 24.59
C LYS A 84 3.60 9.24 23.38
N ILE A 85 4.86 9.03 23.06
CA ILE A 85 5.30 8.19 21.93
C ILE A 85 6.05 6.98 22.50
N TYR A 86 5.66 5.79 22.05
CA TYR A 86 6.31 4.52 22.36
C TYR A 86 7.02 4.03 21.11
N THR A 87 8.25 3.53 21.24
CA THR A 87 9.10 3.22 20.11
C THR A 87 9.65 1.80 20.16
N ALA A 88 9.91 1.23 18.99
CA ALA A 88 10.72 0.03 18.83
C ALA A 88 11.52 0.13 17.52
N LYS A 89 12.51 -0.76 17.36
CA LYS A 89 13.19 -1.01 16.08
C LYS A 89 12.87 -2.41 15.61
N THR A 90 12.84 -2.59 14.30
CA THR A 90 12.70 -3.92 13.70
C THR A 90 13.97 -4.74 13.88
N ASP A 91 13.80 -6.03 14.15
CA ASP A 91 14.88 -7.01 14.19
C ASP A 91 15.25 -7.52 12.77
N LYS A 92 16.22 -8.47 12.68
CA LYS A 92 16.66 -9.09 11.43
C LYS A 92 15.55 -9.79 10.63
N ASP A 93 14.48 -10.20 11.30
CA ASP A 93 13.31 -10.83 10.70
C ASP A 93 12.21 -9.80 10.33
N GLY A 94 12.54 -8.49 10.47
CA GLY A 94 11.65 -7.37 10.23
C GLY A 94 10.57 -7.18 11.30
N ASP A 95 10.61 -7.95 12.39
CA ASP A 95 9.61 -7.88 13.44
C ASP A 95 9.94 -6.78 14.46
N PHE A 96 8.91 -6.13 14.98
CA PHE A 96 9.04 -5.18 16.09
C PHE A 96 8.06 -5.52 17.21
N VAL A 97 8.45 -5.20 18.44
CA VAL A 97 7.57 -5.27 19.62
C VAL A 97 7.73 -3.97 20.41
N ILE A 98 6.68 -3.16 20.49
CA ILE A 98 6.60 -2.02 21.39
C ILE A 98 6.04 -2.54 22.71
N THR A 99 6.83 -2.49 23.77
CA THR A 99 6.51 -3.07 25.09
C THR A 99 6.09 -2.01 26.10
N ASN A 100 5.46 -2.47 27.21
CA ASN A 100 5.07 -1.60 28.34
C ASN A 100 4.14 -0.46 27.94
N VAL A 101 3.22 -0.72 27.02
CA VAL A 101 2.25 0.27 26.54
C VAL A 101 1.04 0.28 27.48
N PRO A 102 0.65 1.42 28.09
CA PRO A 102 -0.56 1.50 28.91
C PRO A 102 -1.81 1.13 28.11
N PRO A 103 -2.78 0.43 28.74
CA PRO A 103 -4.03 0.05 28.08
C PRO A 103 -4.88 1.27 27.77
N LYS A 104 -5.06 1.56 26.48
CA LYS A 104 -5.98 2.58 25.93
C LYS A 104 -5.99 2.54 24.41
N GLU A 105 -6.79 3.38 23.80
CA GLU A 105 -6.77 3.64 22.35
C GLU A 105 -5.62 4.61 21.99
N TYR A 106 -4.89 4.29 20.93
CA TYR A 106 -3.83 5.10 20.31
C TYR A 106 -4.24 5.45 18.86
N GLU A 107 -3.84 6.64 18.40
CA GLU A 107 -4.32 7.16 17.11
C GLU A 107 -3.35 6.98 15.94
N GLY A 108 -2.11 6.55 16.19
CA GLY A 108 -1.15 6.39 15.11
C GLY A 108 -0.09 5.34 15.38
N LEU A 109 0.14 4.49 14.39
CA LEU A 109 1.34 3.66 14.28
C LEU A 109 2.09 4.12 13.04
N THR A 110 3.29 4.66 13.22
CA THR A 110 4.10 5.20 12.14
C THR A 110 5.40 4.43 12.01
N VAL A 111 5.79 4.15 10.78
CA VAL A 111 7.00 3.40 10.44
C VAL A 111 7.89 4.29 9.59
N ARG A 112 9.14 4.50 10.02
CA ARG A 112 10.10 5.35 9.31
C ARG A 112 10.45 4.74 7.95
N VAL A 113 10.53 5.57 6.93
CA VAL A 113 10.94 5.14 5.60
C VAL A 113 12.46 5.16 5.51
N PHE A 114 13.08 4.04 5.83
CA PHE A 114 14.54 3.88 5.86
C PHE A 114 15.24 5.00 6.67
N ASP A 115 16.27 5.62 6.10
CA ASP A 115 17.02 6.71 6.74
C ASP A 115 16.49 8.10 6.41
N THR A 116 15.22 8.20 5.96
CA THR A 116 14.58 9.50 5.65
C THR A 116 13.85 10.05 6.86
N ASP A 117 13.39 11.31 6.78
CA ASP A 117 12.49 11.92 7.78
C ASP A 117 11.01 11.64 7.50
N SER A 118 10.72 10.80 6.50
CA SER A 118 9.37 10.41 6.11
C SER A 118 8.89 9.19 6.91
N TYR A 119 7.58 9.12 7.12
CA TYR A 119 6.94 8.01 7.81
C TYR A 119 5.73 7.53 7.00
N VAL A 120 5.54 6.22 6.95
CA VAL A 120 4.28 5.61 6.52
C VAL A 120 3.40 5.32 7.72
N PHE A 121 2.09 5.39 7.54
CA PHE A 121 1.08 5.12 8.57
C PHE A 121 -0.17 4.50 7.92
N ALA A 122 -0.94 3.75 8.71
CA ALA A 122 -2.18 3.18 8.23
C ALA A 122 -3.34 4.18 8.34
N THR A 123 -4.26 4.10 7.38
CA THR A 123 -5.52 4.83 7.38
C THR A 123 -6.68 3.85 7.28
N THR A 124 -7.87 4.24 7.73
CA THR A 124 -9.10 3.45 7.64
C THR A 124 -10.07 4.03 6.63
N GLY A 125 -11.03 3.22 6.18
CA GLY A 125 -12.11 3.63 5.29
C GLY A 125 -11.59 4.15 3.95
N ILE A 126 -12.01 5.34 3.56
CA ILE A 126 -11.60 5.99 2.30
C ILE A 126 -10.22 6.66 2.36
N GLY A 127 -9.39 6.31 3.35
CA GLY A 127 -8.03 6.85 3.50
C GLY A 127 -7.97 8.25 4.14
N ILE A 128 -9.05 8.74 4.72
CA ILE A 128 -9.12 10.05 5.38
C ILE A 128 -8.89 9.92 6.88
N ALA A 129 -9.54 8.95 7.53
CA ALA A 129 -9.38 8.69 8.95
C ALA A 129 -8.10 7.90 9.21
N GLN A 130 -7.39 8.20 10.29
CA GLN A 130 -6.29 7.39 10.78
C GLN A 130 -6.77 6.11 11.44
N ALA A 131 -5.96 5.05 11.35
CA ALA A 131 -6.21 3.81 12.06
C ALA A 131 -6.04 4.02 13.57
N LYS A 132 -6.90 3.36 14.34
CA LYS A 132 -6.86 3.35 15.80
C LYS A 132 -6.34 2.01 16.29
N TYR A 133 -5.65 2.02 17.41
CA TYR A 133 -4.98 0.87 18.00
C TYR A 133 -5.40 0.73 19.45
N ASN A 134 -6.30 -0.22 19.73
CA ASN A 134 -6.75 -0.47 21.11
C ASN A 134 -5.80 -1.46 21.79
N VAL A 135 -4.98 -0.95 22.71
CA VAL A 135 -4.08 -1.76 23.53
C VAL A 135 -4.78 -2.17 24.82
N GLU A 136 -4.82 -3.47 25.10
CA GLU A 136 -5.44 -4.06 26.28
C GLU A 136 -4.37 -4.53 27.27
N ALA A 137 -4.71 -4.53 28.57
CA ALA A 137 -3.81 -5.04 29.61
C ALA A 137 -3.55 -6.54 29.43
N ASP A 138 -2.31 -6.96 29.68
CA ASP A 138 -1.83 -8.33 29.65
C ASP A 138 -2.01 -9.03 28.28
N LYS A 139 -2.17 -8.22 27.18
CA LYS A 139 -2.34 -8.73 25.81
C LYS A 139 -1.36 -8.08 24.85
N THR A 140 -1.05 -8.82 23.77
CA THR A 140 -0.30 -8.29 22.63
C THR A 140 -1.29 -7.98 21.49
N LEU A 141 -1.30 -6.72 21.07
CA LEU A 141 -1.98 -6.28 19.86
C LEU A 141 -1.10 -6.60 18.64
N PHE A 142 -1.55 -7.51 17.79
CA PHE A 142 -0.89 -7.78 16.51
C PHE A 142 -1.41 -6.83 15.44
N VAL A 143 -0.49 -6.20 14.71
CA VAL A 143 -0.82 -5.27 13.62
C VAL A 143 -0.39 -5.84 12.28
N LYS A 144 -1.07 -5.45 11.20
CA LYS A 144 -0.74 -5.89 9.83
C LYS A 144 0.69 -5.47 9.46
N PRO A 145 1.38 -6.29 8.63
CA PRO A 145 2.68 -5.91 8.12
C PRO A 145 2.65 -4.58 7.37
N THR A 146 3.61 -3.71 7.66
CA THR A 146 3.83 -2.46 6.94
C THR A 146 4.78 -2.70 5.79
N HIS A 147 4.39 -2.33 4.58
CA HIS A 147 5.25 -2.38 3.39
C HIS A 147 5.82 -1.00 3.13
N LEU A 148 7.14 -0.88 3.23
CA LEU A 148 7.88 0.33 2.88
C LEU A 148 8.03 0.45 1.37
N PHE A 149 8.24 1.69 0.92
CA PHE A 149 8.67 2.03 -0.43
C PHE A 149 9.67 3.19 -0.35
N LYS A 150 10.49 3.35 -1.39
CA LYS A 150 11.48 4.42 -1.46
C LYS A 150 10.93 5.63 -2.22
N GLY A 151 11.55 6.80 -2.03
CA GLY A 151 11.26 8.01 -2.81
C GLY A 151 12.47 8.36 -3.67
N ASP A 152 12.95 7.43 -4.51
CA ASP A 152 14.20 7.58 -5.26
C ASP A 152 14.07 7.29 -6.77
N LEU A 153 12.83 7.08 -7.26
CA LEU A 153 12.57 6.87 -8.68
C LEU A 153 12.83 8.14 -9.48
N GLN A 154 13.73 8.07 -10.45
CA GLN A 154 14.15 9.23 -11.24
C GLN A 154 13.34 9.36 -12.53
N VAL A 155 12.81 10.57 -12.79
CA VAL A 155 12.22 10.94 -14.08
C VAL A 155 13.31 11.46 -15.01
N MET A 156 13.32 10.95 -16.24
CA MET A 156 14.29 11.31 -17.27
C MET A 156 13.74 12.33 -18.27
N ASN A 157 12.43 12.25 -18.58
CA ASN A 157 11.72 13.18 -19.46
C ASN A 157 10.23 13.23 -19.11
N PRO A 158 9.58 14.42 -19.01
CA PRO A 158 10.23 15.75 -19.02
C PRO A 158 11.02 15.98 -17.73
N LYS A 159 12.02 16.86 -17.79
CA LYS A 159 12.77 17.29 -16.60
C LYS A 159 11.97 18.32 -15.81
N ALA A 160 12.15 18.36 -14.50
CA ALA A 160 11.56 19.39 -13.66
C ALA A 160 11.90 20.81 -14.16
N GLY A 161 10.88 21.65 -14.24
CA GLY A 161 11.01 23.03 -14.72
C GLY A 161 11.20 23.20 -16.24
N SER A 162 11.23 22.12 -17.02
CA SER A 162 11.41 22.21 -18.47
C SER A 162 10.13 22.69 -19.18
N THR A 163 10.31 23.25 -20.38
CA THR A 163 9.23 23.55 -21.34
C THR A 163 9.35 22.58 -22.51
N VAL A 164 8.29 21.87 -22.83
CA VAL A 164 8.26 20.85 -23.90
C VAL A 164 7.04 21.06 -24.80
N SER A 165 7.10 20.49 -26.03
CA SER A 165 5.93 20.43 -26.91
C SER A 165 4.94 19.41 -26.39
N GLY A 166 3.64 19.73 -26.46
CA GLY A 166 2.56 18.80 -26.18
C GLY A 166 2.34 17.75 -27.29
N GLN A 167 2.96 17.97 -28.45
CA GLN A 167 2.91 17.01 -29.57
C GLN A 167 4.05 15.98 -29.40
N ASP A 168 3.72 14.71 -29.58
CA ASP A 168 4.67 13.57 -29.50
C ASP A 168 5.46 13.49 -28.18
N LEU A 169 4.90 14.01 -27.08
CA LEU A 169 5.54 13.95 -25.77
C LEU A 169 5.72 12.49 -25.35
N GLU A 170 6.93 12.12 -25.03
CA GLU A 170 7.25 10.84 -24.42
C GLU A 170 7.68 11.05 -22.96
N LEU A 171 6.92 10.46 -22.04
CA LEU A 171 7.27 10.41 -20.63
C LEU A 171 8.29 9.29 -20.43
N LYS A 172 9.39 9.53 -19.72
CA LYS A 172 10.45 8.55 -19.46
C LYS A 172 10.92 8.62 -18.02
N TRP A 173 11.18 7.46 -17.44
CA TRP A 173 11.77 7.31 -16.12
C TRP A 173 12.80 6.19 -16.11
N GLN A 174 13.56 6.10 -15.04
CA GLN A 174 14.57 5.07 -14.86
C GLN A 174 13.92 3.71 -14.64
N ASP A 175 14.46 2.67 -15.26
CA ASP A 175 14.11 1.30 -14.89
C ASP A 175 14.45 1.06 -13.41
N TYR A 176 13.42 0.65 -12.66
CA TYR A 176 13.59 0.41 -11.23
C TYR A 176 13.81 -1.08 -10.95
N PRO A 177 14.81 -1.45 -10.12
CA PRO A 177 15.08 -2.84 -9.79
C PRO A 177 13.85 -3.57 -9.30
N ASP A 178 13.61 -4.80 -9.77
CA ASP A 178 12.47 -5.66 -9.44
C ASP A 178 11.09 -5.10 -9.82
N ALA A 179 11.00 -3.96 -10.51
CA ALA A 179 9.73 -3.46 -10.99
C ALA A 179 9.15 -4.40 -12.05
N ALA A 180 7.90 -4.77 -11.88
CA ALA A 180 7.13 -5.53 -12.86
C ALA A 180 6.27 -4.61 -13.73
N TYR A 181 5.90 -3.45 -13.20
CA TYR A 181 5.16 -2.42 -13.90
C TYR A 181 5.25 -1.08 -13.15
N TYR A 182 4.79 -0.04 -13.80
CA TYR A 182 4.71 1.31 -13.24
C TYR A 182 3.28 1.82 -13.30
N LYS A 183 2.99 2.79 -12.43
CA LYS A 183 1.81 3.65 -12.54
C LYS A 183 2.27 5.08 -12.61
N PHE A 184 1.65 5.87 -13.48
CA PHE A 184 1.91 7.29 -13.51
C PHE A 184 0.61 8.10 -13.49
N SER A 185 0.74 9.35 -13.05
CA SER A 185 -0.30 10.35 -13.16
C SER A 185 0.28 11.61 -13.81
N LEU A 186 -0.49 12.18 -14.73
CA LEU A 186 -0.17 13.46 -15.37
C LEU A 186 -1.39 14.37 -15.19
N SER A 187 -1.21 15.46 -14.49
CA SER A 187 -2.29 16.38 -14.13
C SER A 187 -1.91 17.81 -14.43
N PRO A 188 -2.79 18.63 -15.03
CA PRO A 188 -2.57 20.06 -15.10
C PRO A 188 -2.57 20.67 -13.70
N ASN A 189 -1.83 21.74 -13.50
CA ASN A 189 -1.84 22.49 -12.23
C ASN A 189 -3.16 23.26 -12.03
N ASP A 190 -3.90 23.51 -13.10
CA ASP A 190 -5.25 24.03 -13.02
C ASP A 190 -6.20 22.89 -12.55
N HIS A 191 -6.73 23.03 -11.34
CA HIS A 191 -7.65 22.07 -10.73
C HIS A 191 -9.02 21.98 -11.40
N LEU A 192 -9.35 22.92 -12.29
CA LEU A 192 -10.60 22.90 -13.07
C LEU A 192 -10.49 22.01 -14.32
N VAL A 193 -9.28 21.64 -14.70
CA VAL A 193 -9.02 20.78 -15.87
C VAL A 193 -8.89 19.32 -15.43
N THR A 194 -9.64 18.46 -16.09
CA THR A 194 -9.58 17.01 -15.81
C THR A 194 -8.19 16.45 -16.15
N PRO A 195 -7.54 15.74 -15.23
CA PRO A 195 -6.26 15.10 -15.51
C PRO A 195 -6.35 14.13 -16.69
N PRO A 196 -5.47 14.19 -17.69
CA PRO A 196 -5.47 13.28 -18.83
C PRO A 196 -5.13 11.83 -18.44
N TYR A 197 -4.29 11.63 -17.42
CA TYR A 197 -3.89 10.32 -16.93
C TYR A 197 -3.89 10.29 -15.40
N ILE A 198 -4.55 9.30 -14.81
CA ILE A 198 -4.59 9.05 -13.36
C ILE A 198 -4.27 7.59 -13.12
N ASN A 199 -3.15 7.32 -12.42
CA ASN A 199 -2.72 5.95 -12.09
C ASN A 199 -2.68 5.01 -13.31
N GLU A 200 -2.27 5.55 -14.48
CA GLU A 200 -2.13 4.80 -15.72
C GLU A 200 -1.05 3.74 -15.57
N ARG A 201 -1.39 2.48 -15.86
CA ARG A 201 -0.45 1.36 -15.77
C ARG A 201 0.36 1.21 -17.06
N VAL A 202 1.67 1.02 -16.90
CA VAL A 202 2.63 0.78 -17.98
C VAL A 202 3.62 -0.32 -17.57
N ASP A 203 3.87 -1.27 -18.46
CA ASP A 203 4.80 -2.38 -18.17
C ASP A 203 6.27 -2.03 -18.47
N GLY A 204 6.56 -0.83 -18.99
CA GLY A 204 7.91 -0.33 -19.30
C GLY A 204 8.21 1.01 -18.65
N SER A 205 9.42 1.51 -18.84
CA SER A 205 9.93 2.77 -18.27
C SER A 205 9.69 4.00 -19.14
N SER A 206 8.78 3.90 -20.14
CA SER A 206 8.34 5.04 -20.94
C SER A 206 6.90 4.92 -21.39
N PHE A 207 6.30 6.07 -21.69
CA PHE A 207 4.94 6.16 -22.23
C PHE A 207 4.84 7.31 -23.23
N LYS A 208 4.40 7.00 -24.47
CA LYS A 208 4.09 8.05 -25.44
C LYS A 208 2.69 8.59 -25.16
N VAL A 209 2.61 9.90 -24.89
CA VAL A 209 1.34 10.59 -24.64
C VAL A 209 0.48 10.52 -25.90
N ASN A 210 -0.72 10.00 -25.78
CA ASN A 210 -1.65 9.79 -26.90
C ASN A 210 -2.95 10.61 -26.79
N LYS A 211 -3.02 11.51 -25.81
CA LYS A 211 -4.12 12.48 -25.62
C LYS A 211 -3.59 13.88 -25.86
N PRO A 212 -4.38 14.79 -26.47
CA PRO A 212 -4.00 16.19 -26.58
C PRO A 212 -3.72 16.78 -25.19
N LEU A 213 -2.61 17.53 -25.09
CA LEU A 213 -2.31 18.31 -23.91
C LEU A 213 -2.45 19.80 -24.27
N GLU A 214 -3.22 20.50 -23.46
CA GLU A 214 -3.35 21.96 -23.58
C GLU A 214 -2.09 22.65 -23.08
N LYS A 215 -1.88 23.91 -23.53
CA LYS A 215 -0.80 24.75 -23.01
C LYS A 215 -0.99 24.99 -21.51
N GLY A 216 0.08 24.88 -20.75
CA GLY A 216 0.02 25.10 -19.30
C GLY A 216 1.05 24.27 -18.54
N THR A 217 1.04 24.43 -17.23
CA THR A 217 1.93 23.69 -16.32
C THR A 217 1.27 22.40 -15.87
N TYR A 218 2.03 21.32 -15.90
CA TYR A 218 1.62 19.99 -15.52
C TYR A 218 2.46 19.42 -14.38
N ARG A 219 1.85 18.55 -13.59
CA ARG A 219 2.51 17.72 -12.59
C ARG A 219 2.54 16.29 -13.07
N PHE A 220 3.69 15.65 -12.96
CA PHE A 220 3.93 14.27 -13.35
C PHE A 220 4.53 13.50 -12.18
N LYS A 221 3.92 12.37 -11.85
CA LYS A 221 4.36 11.43 -10.80
C LYS A 221 4.40 10.02 -11.34
N VAL A 222 5.41 9.24 -10.93
CA VAL A 222 5.55 7.82 -11.27
C VAL A 222 5.78 7.00 -10.02
N GLU A 223 5.22 5.80 -10.01
CA GLU A 223 5.37 4.79 -8.98
C GLU A 223 5.77 3.45 -9.61
N ALA A 224 6.74 2.74 -9.01
CA ALA A 224 7.18 1.41 -9.42
C ALA A 224 6.58 0.33 -8.52
N PHE A 225 6.13 -0.78 -9.12
CA PHE A 225 5.50 -1.89 -8.42
C PHE A 225 6.13 -3.23 -8.80
N ASN A 226 6.24 -4.14 -7.83
CA ASN A 226 6.66 -5.51 -8.07
C ASN A 226 5.51 -6.41 -8.55
N LYS A 227 5.80 -7.69 -8.83
CA LYS A 227 4.82 -8.70 -9.29
C LYS A 227 3.69 -9.00 -8.28
N SER A 228 3.89 -8.64 -7.01
CA SER A 228 2.90 -8.83 -5.93
C SER A 228 2.09 -7.56 -5.64
N ASP A 229 2.08 -6.58 -6.57
CA ASP A 229 1.40 -5.29 -6.44
C ASP A 229 1.89 -4.46 -5.23
N ARG A 230 3.15 -4.65 -4.81
CA ARG A 230 3.78 -3.85 -3.76
C ARG A 230 4.55 -2.71 -4.38
N LYS A 231 4.28 -1.49 -3.93
CA LYS A 231 5.04 -0.31 -4.33
C LYS A 231 6.49 -0.46 -3.87
N LEU A 232 7.44 -0.29 -4.79
CA LEU A 232 8.87 -0.34 -4.54
C LEU A 232 9.44 1.06 -4.35
N SER A 233 9.02 1.99 -5.21
CA SER A 233 9.46 3.37 -5.17
C SER A 233 8.46 4.30 -5.84
N GLU A 234 8.62 5.58 -5.60
CA GLU A 234 7.94 6.65 -6.30
C GLU A 234 8.90 7.82 -6.55
N THR A 235 8.52 8.75 -7.41
CA THR A 235 9.24 10.03 -7.53
C THR A 235 9.21 10.75 -6.18
N PRO A 236 10.34 11.33 -5.70
CA PRO A 236 10.40 12.00 -4.41
C PRO A 236 9.42 13.17 -4.32
N ASP A 237 9.27 13.88 -5.44
CA ASP A 237 8.37 15.02 -5.60
C ASP A 237 7.62 14.93 -6.93
N ASP A 238 6.55 15.71 -7.07
CA ASP A 238 5.88 15.90 -8.35
C ASP A 238 6.83 16.66 -9.31
N ILE A 239 7.01 16.11 -10.50
CA ILE A 239 7.82 16.74 -11.56
C ILE A 239 6.95 17.76 -12.28
N ASN A 240 7.19 19.04 -12.01
CA ASN A 240 6.49 20.15 -12.68
C ASN A 240 7.20 20.52 -13.98
N PHE A 241 6.44 20.66 -15.08
CA PHE A 241 6.94 21.11 -16.39
C PHE A 241 5.85 21.86 -17.15
N THR A 242 6.20 22.53 -18.25
CA THR A 242 5.27 23.37 -19.02
C THR A 242 5.12 22.84 -20.45
N ILE A 243 3.89 22.81 -20.94
CA ILE A 243 3.53 22.60 -22.36
C ILE A 243 3.36 23.97 -23.03
N ASN A 244 4.05 24.18 -24.15
CA ASN A 244 4.01 25.41 -24.96
C ASN A 244 3.15 25.28 -26.23
#